data_f319cdc927afc0249d178d20fafe44d4
#
_entry.id   f319cdc927afc0249d178d20fafe44d4
#
_cell.length_a   1.000
_cell.length_b   1.000
_cell.length_c   1.000
_cell.angle_alpha   90.00
_cell.angle_beta   90.00
_cell.angle_gamma   90.00
#
_symmetry.space_group_name_H-M   'P 1'
#
loop_
_entity.id
_entity.type
_entity.pdbx_description
1 polymer ?
#
loop_
_entity_poly.entity_id
_entity_poly.type
_entity_poly.pdbx_seq_one_letter_code
_entity_poly.pdbx_strand_id
1 'polypeptide(L)'
;EQAGENAHFILDERERCPFLNERNLCEVYLNLGEEHMAQICTDHPRYYEWFAGGREDGVGLCCEAAAELILQKRGYPQWDVTGEADEEPDEFEQALFAMRDRLFAIIKPETPASFDEKLDRLHLACCEMQNEYDDLLFPVEGDAEYADEEDEPFRWSAMFWSEACLKALTERLMSLEINKDDWRGLLADVHARIPELLARRADFL
;
A
#
# COMPACT_ATOMS: atom_id res chain seq x y z
N GLU A 1 14.49 -19.59 -23.82
CA GLU A 1 14.22 -18.40 -24.67
C GLU A 1 13.01 -18.68 -25.56
N GLN A 2 11.85 -18.15 -25.19
CA GLN A 2 10.75 -18.01 -26.15
C GLN A 2 10.68 -16.53 -26.52
N ALA A 3 11.21 -16.18 -27.67
CA ALA A 3 11.07 -14.88 -28.28
C ALA A 3 9.62 -14.72 -28.77
N GLY A 4 8.78 -14.10 -27.98
CA GLY A 4 7.42 -13.71 -28.30
C GLY A 4 7.15 -12.33 -27.71
N GLU A 5 5.98 -11.73 -27.97
CA GLU A 5 5.58 -10.40 -27.50
C GLU A 5 5.66 -10.22 -25.97
N ASN A 6 5.84 -11.32 -25.20
CA ASN A 6 5.95 -11.33 -23.73
C ASN A 6 7.21 -12.10 -23.29
N ALA A 7 8.39 -11.65 -23.69
CA ALA A 7 9.64 -12.24 -23.23
C ALA A 7 9.79 -12.07 -21.71
N HIS A 8 10.02 -13.17 -20.98
CA HIS A 8 10.23 -13.16 -19.55
C HIS A 8 11.36 -14.11 -19.14
N PHE A 9 11.94 -13.88 -17.99
CA PHE A 9 12.94 -14.78 -17.42
C PHE A 9 12.25 -16.03 -16.86
N ILE A 10 12.82 -17.19 -17.14
CA ILE A 10 12.36 -18.44 -16.53
C ILE A 10 12.93 -18.48 -15.11
N LEU A 11 12.04 -18.45 -14.13
CA LEU A 11 12.37 -18.59 -12.73
C LEU A 11 12.62 -20.07 -12.38
N ASP A 12 13.31 -20.34 -11.28
CA ASP A 12 13.47 -21.69 -10.76
C ASP A 12 12.18 -22.21 -10.09
N GLU A 13 12.21 -23.42 -9.54
CA GLU A 13 11.06 -24.05 -8.86
C GLU A 13 10.58 -23.27 -7.61
N ARG A 14 11.39 -22.33 -7.10
CA ARG A 14 11.08 -21.45 -5.99
C ARG A 14 10.78 -20.01 -6.44
N GLU A 15 10.47 -19.83 -7.72
CA GLU A 15 10.24 -18.52 -8.34
C GLU A 15 11.42 -17.53 -8.20
N ARG A 16 12.62 -18.08 -8.00
CA ARG A 16 13.84 -17.29 -7.82
C ARG A 16 14.41 -16.87 -9.16
N CYS A 17 14.84 -15.62 -9.25
CA CYS A 17 15.49 -15.07 -10.44
C CYS A 17 16.78 -15.84 -10.79
N PRO A 18 17.00 -16.26 -12.06
CA PRO A 18 18.15 -17.03 -12.47
C PRO A 18 19.49 -16.28 -12.37
N PHE A 19 19.45 -14.95 -12.25
CA PHE A 19 20.64 -14.12 -12.11
C PHE A 19 21.05 -13.84 -10.65
N LEU A 20 20.38 -14.43 -9.67
CA LEU A 20 20.80 -14.31 -8.29
C LEU A 20 21.81 -15.41 -7.91
N ASN A 21 22.92 -14.99 -7.34
CA ASN A 21 23.93 -15.91 -6.80
C ASN A 21 23.49 -16.48 -5.43
N GLU A 22 24.33 -17.31 -4.81
CA GLU A 22 24.07 -17.93 -3.51
C GLU A 22 23.88 -16.91 -2.36
N ARG A 23 24.38 -15.69 -2.52
CA ARG A 23 24.22 -14.59 -1.55
C ARG A 23 23.02 -13.69 -1.84
N ASN A 24 22.16 -14.07 -2.77
CA ASN A 24 21.01 -13.28 -3.24
C ASN A 24 21.40 -11.92 -3.87
N LEU A 25 22.60 -11.84 -4.47
CA LEU A 25 23.05 -10.68 -5.22
C LEU A 25 22.93 -10.94 -6.71
N CYS A 26 22.55 -9.91 -7.46
CA CYS A 26 22.37 -10.00 -8.92
C CYS A 26 23.73 -10.08 -9.64
N GLU A 27 23.99 -11.17 -10.36
CA GLU A 27 25.19 -11.36 -11.16
C GLU A 27 25.28 -10.38 -12.35
N VAL A 28 24.17 -9.96 -12.91
CA VAL A 28 24.15 -8.92 -13.96
C VAL A 28 24.68 -7.62 -13.39
N TYR A 29 24.15 -7.16 -12.27
CA TYR A 29 24.61 -5.94 -11.61
C TYR A 29 26.08 -6.01 -11.22
N LEU A 30 26.52 -7.13 -10.61
CA LEU A 30 27.89 -7.28 -10.12
C LEU A 30 28.94 -7.33 -11.23
N ASN A 31 28.60 -7.93 -12.37
CA ASN A 31 29.60 -8.20 -13.42
C ASN A 31 29.49 -7.22 -14.61
N LEU A 32 28.31 -6.65 -14.86
CA LEU A 32 28.07 -5.82 -16.03
C LEU A 32 27.67 -4.38 -15.68
N GLY A 33 27.15 -4.13 -14.47
CA GLY A 33 26.69 -2.83 -14.03
C GLY A 33 25.17 -2.61 -14.19
N GLU A 34 24.70 -1.49 -13.67
CA GLU A 34 23.28 -1.13 -13.63
C GLU A 34 22.70 -0.96 -15.04
N GLU A 35 23.48 -0.45 -15.97
CA GLU A 35 23.09 -0.19 -17.35
C GLU A 35 22.72 -1.45 -18.15
N HIS A 36 23.03 -2.64 -17.62
CA HIS A 36 22.71 -3.92 -18.24
C HIS A 36 21.54 -4.63 -17.55
N MET A 37 20.96 -4.01 -16.54
CA MET A 37 19.80 -4.58 -15.86
C MET A 37 18.52 -4.45 -16.69
N ALA A 38 17.59 -5.38 -16.50
CA ALA A 38 16.26 -5.25 -17.07
C ALA A 38 15.53 -4.04 -16.48
N GLN A 39 14.67 -3.39 -17.27
CA GLN A 39 13.93 -2.19 -16.86
C GLN A 39 13.19 -2.38 -15.54
N ILE A 40 12.49 -3.51 -15.38
CA ILE A 40 11.78 -3.83 -14.14
C ILE A 40 12.70 -3.89 -12.91
N CYS A 41 13.95 -4.32 -13.08
CA CYS A 41 14.91 -4.37 -11.99
C CYS A 41 15.46 -3.00 -11.64
N THR A 42 15.61 -2.12 -12.63
CA THR A 42 16.05 -0.74 -12.47
C THR A 42 14.95 0.11 -11.85
N ASP A 43 13.70 -0.11 -12.24
CA ASP A 43 12.56 0.64 -11.74
C ASP A 43 12.19 0.23 -10.30
N HIS A 44 12.39 -1.03 -9.92
CA HIS A 44 12.10 -1.46 -8.55
C HIS A 44 12.93 -0.70 -7.50
N PRO A 45 12.38 -0.19 -6.42
CA PRO A 45 11.01 -0.31 -5.92
C PRO A 45 10.10 0.87 -6.27
N ARG A 46 10.37 1.56 -7.34
CA ARG A 46 9.58 2.71 -7.79
C ARG A 46 8.32 2.23 -8.49
N TYR A 47 7.28 3.05 -8.39
CA TYR A 47 6.09 2.96 -9.24
C TYR A 47 5.90 4.27 -9.98
N TYR A 48 5.23 4.19 -11.10
CA TYR A 48 4.96 5.31 -12.00
C TYR A 48 3.50 5.26 -12.40
N GLU A 49 2.78 6.36 -12.13
CA GLU A 49 1.39 6.50 -12.54
C GLU A 49 1.28 7.67 -13.52
N TRP A 50 0.62 7.43 -14.62
CA TRP A 50 0.50 8.38 -15.72
C TRP A 50 -0.91 8.96 -15.74
N PHE A 51 -0.98 10.28 -15.78
CA PHE A 51 -2.20 11.08 -15.86
C PHE A 51 -2.07 12.06 -17.02
N ALA A 52 -3.21 12.65 -17.47
CA ALA A 52 -3.21 13.63 -18.55
C ALA A 52 -2.26 14.80 -18.26
N GLY A 53 -2.22 15.28 -17.02
CA GLY A 53 -1.39 16.41 -16.62
C GLY A 53 0.07 16.05 -16.28
N GLY A 54 0.49 14.77 -16.35
CA GLY A 54 1.86 14.39 -16.00
C GLY A 54 2.02 12.99 -15.45
N ARG A 55 3.08 12.78 -14.68
CA ARG A 55 3.41 11.49 -14.08
C ARG A 55 3.67 11.66 -12.59
N GLU A 56 3.13 10.77 -11.80
CA GLU A 56 3.45 10.64 -10.39
C GLU A 56 4.43 9.48 -10.17
N ASP A 57 5.53 9.76 -9.47
CA ASP A 57 6.55 8.78 -9.12
C ASP A 57 6.55 8.55 -7.62
N GLY A 58 6.66 7.30 -7.20
CA GLY A 58 6.73 6.98 -5.79
C GLY A 58 7.53 5.71 -5.51
N VAL A 59 7.68 5.41 -4.23
CA VAL A 59 8.25 4.16 -3.75
C VAL A 59 7.30 3.50 -2.76
N GLY A 60 7.13 2.19 -2.88
CA GLY A 60 6.27 1.41 -2.00
C GLY A 60 7.02 0.69 -0.88
N LEU A 61 6.26 0.13 0.06
CA LEU A 61 6.77 -0.68 1.18
C LEU A 61 7.22 -2.09 0.75
N CYS A 62 7.15 -2.42 -0.54
CA CYS A 62 7.52 -3.74 -1.07
C CYS A 62 9.03 -4.02 -1.04
N CYS A 63 9.86 -2.99 -0.93
CA CYS A 63 11.31 -3.11 -0.77
C CYS A 63 11.69 -2.81 0.67
N GLU A 64 12.47 -3.69 1.30
CA GLU A 64 12.92 -3.54 2.69
C GLU A 64 13.65 -2.21 2.93
N ALA A 65 14.57 -1.83 2.03
CA ALA A 65 15.32 -0.58 2.15
C ALA A 65 14.41 0.66 1.97
N ALA A 66 13.47 0.63 1.03
CA ALA A 66 12.51 1.71 0.85
C ALA A 66 11.56 1.82 2.05
N ALA A 67 11.08 0.68 2.57
CA ALA A 67 10.25 0.64 3.76
C ALA A 67 10.95 1.23 4.98
N GLU A 68 12.22 0.91 5.21
CA GLU A 68 13.01 1.48 6.28
C GLU A 68 13.10 3.02 6.17
N LEU A 69 13.39 3.53 4.98
CA LEU A 69 13.45 4.98 4.74
C LEU A 69 12.10 5.67 4.95
N ILE A 70 10.99 5.04 4.49
CA ILE A 70 9.65 5.56 4.67
C ILE A 70 9.29 5.63 6.16
N LEU A 71 9.55 4.55 6.91
CA LEU A 71 9.22 4.47 8.34
C LEU A 71 10.09 5.39 9.21
N GLN A 72 11.32 5.69 8.80
CA GLN A 72 12.21 6.64 9.49
C GLN A 72 11.86 8.09 9.19
N LYS A 73 11.15 8.37 8.10
CA LYS A 73 10.79 9.73 7.72
C LYS A 73 9.87 10.36 8.76
N ARG A 74 10.23 11.56 9.22
CA ARG A 74 9.42 12.36 10.14
C ARG A 74 8.57 13.35 9.34
N GLY A 75 7.37 13.60 9.83
CA GLY A 75 6.44 14.55 9.23
C GLY A 75 5.54 13.93 8.15
N TYR A 76 4.65 14.75 7.64
CA TYR A 76 3.68 14.37 6.61
C TYR A 76 4.33 14.38 5.21
N PRO A 77 4.03 13.40 4.36
CA PRO A 77 4.51 13.38 2.98
C PRO A 77 4.06 14.64 2.22
N GLN A 78 4.94 15.18 1.40
CA GLN A 78 4.65 16.31 0.53
C GLN A 78 4.99 15.92 -0.90
N TRP A 79 4.24 16.49 -1.85
CA TRP A 79 4.53 16.38 -3.25
C TRP A 79 5.68 17.31 -3.63
N ASP A 80 6.64 16.77 -4.34
CA ASP A 80 7.70 17.53 -5.01
C ASP A 80 7.32 17.66 -6.48
N VAL A 81 6.77 18.80 -6.86
CA VAL A 81 6.20 19.03 -8.19
C VAL A 81 7.24 19.72 -9.07
N THR A 82 7.50 19.14 -10.24
CA THR A 82 8.43 19.69 -11.23
C THR A 82 7.77 19.82 -12.59
N GLY A 83 8.01 20.94 -13.29
CA GLY A 83 7.42 21.19 -14.60
C GLY A 83 6.00 21.75 -14.54
N GLU A 84 5.40 21.87 -15.70
CA GLU A 84 4.02 22.32 -15.89
C GLU A 84 3.23 21.20 -16.57
N ALA A 85 1.93 21.10 -16.25
CA ALA A 85 1.04 20.13 -16.87
C ALA A 85 0.80 20.49 -18.35
N ASP A 86 0.90 19.51 -19.22
CA ASP A 86 0.67 19.70 -20.67
C ASP A 86 -0.82 19.61 -21.04
N GLU A 87 -1.60 18.87 -20.26
CA GLU A 87 -3.01 18.61 -20.48
C GLU A 87 -3.81 18.76 -19.17
N GLU A 88 -5.08 19.10 -19.28
CA GLU A 88 -5.97 19.12 -18.12
C GLU A 88 -6.50 17.72 -17.84
N PRO A 89 -6.61 17.32 -16.54
CA PRO A 89 -7.18 16.04 -16.18
C PRO A 89 -8.61 15.88 -16.70
N ASP A 90 -8.95 14.68 -17.14
CA ASP A 90 -10.32 14.36 -17.52
C ASP A 90 -11.27 14.26 -16.29
N GLU A 91 -12.55 14.02 -16.51
CA GLU A 91 -13.56 13.97 -15.45
C GLU A 91 -13.25 12.84 -14.44
N PHE A 92 -12.77 11.70 -14.93
CA PHE A 92 -12.40 10.56 -14.09
C PHE A 92 -11.16 10.88 -13.22
N GLU A 93 -10.12 11.43 -13.82
CA GLU A 93 -8.90 11.82 -13.10
C GLU A 93 -9.18 12.93 -12.08
N GLN A 94 -10.04 13.91 -12.41
CA GLN A 94 -10.47 14.94 -11.47
C GLN A 94 -11.19 14.33 -10.25
N ALA A 95 -12.09 13.37 -10.48
CA ALA A 95 -12.78 12.67 -9.41
C ALA A 95 -11.79 11.89 -8.53
N LEU A 96 -10.83 11.16 -9.14
CA LEU A 96 -9.79 10.41 -8.42
C LEU A 96 -8.91 11.32 -7.55
N PHE A 97 -8.50 12.47 -8.07
CA PHE A 97 -7.72 13.45 -7.30
C PHE A 97 -8.52 14.05 -6.15
N ALA A 98 -9.79 14.37 -6.36
CA ALA A 98 -10.67 14.87 -5.31
C ALA A 98 -10.88 13.83 -4.19
N MET A 99 -11.05 12.56 -4.54
CA MET A 99 -11.11 11.45 -3.58
C MET A 99 -9.82 11.33 -2.77
N ARG A 100 -8.68 11.35 -3.41
CA ARG A 100 -7.37 11.33 -2.76
C ARG A 100 -7.18 12.49 -1.78
N ASP A 101 -7.57 13.69 -2.17
CA ASP A 101 -7.46 14.87 -1.32
C ASP A 101 -8.37 14.78 -0.08
N ARG A 102 -9.57 14.19 -0.21
CA ARG A 102 -10.45 13.87 0.94
C ARG A 102 -9.75 12.93 1.94
N LEU A 103 -9.11 11.84 1.45
CA LEU A 103 -8.37 10.91 2.31
C LEU A 103 -7.19 11.60 3.00
N PHE A 104 -6.43 12.38 2.28
CA PHE A 104 -5.31 13.13 2.85
C PHE A 104 -5.77 14.16 3.90
N ALA A 105 -6.90 14.82 3.68
CA ALA A 105 -7.46 15.75 4.66
C ALA A 105 -7.80 15.08 6.00
N ILE A 106 -8.21 13.80 5.98
CA ILE A 106 -8.50 13.03 7.20
C ILE A 106 -7.21 12.71 7.98
N ILE A 107 -6.14 12.29 7.28
CA ILE A 107 -4.92 11.78 7.93
C ILE A 107 -3.91 12.87 8.28
N LYS A 108 -4.06 14.10 7.78
CA LYS A 108 -3.15 15.21 8.08
C LYS A 108 -2.95 15.39 9.60
N PRO A 109 -1.71 15.72 10.05
CA PRO A 109 -1.42 15.94 11.47
C PRO A 109 -2.28 17.06 12.09
N GLU A 110 -2.59 18.09 11.31
CA GLU A 110 -3.36 19.26 11.74
C GLU A 110 -4.85 18.96 11.96
N THR A 111 -5.34 17.83 11.43
CA THR A 111 -6.74 17.46 11.59
C THR A 111 -6.99 17.01 13.03
N PRO A 112 -7.83 17.75 13.81
CA PRO A 112 -8.04 17.49 15.22
C PRO A 112 -8.91 16.24 15.41
N ALA A 113 -8.26 15.09 15.50
CA ALA A 113 -8.90 13.81 15.75
C ALA A 113 -7.85 12.83 16.28
N SER A 114 -8.28 11.90 17.13
CA SER A 114 -7.45 10.77 17.54
C SER A 114 -7.15 9.86 16.33
N PHE A 115 -6.14 9.00 16.48
CA PHE A 115 -5.82 8.02 15.45
C PHE A 115 -7.04 7.13 15.11
N ASP A 116 -7.76 6.68 16.13
CA ASP A 116 -8.94 5.83 15.94
C ASP A 116 -10.05 6.55 15.16
N GLU A 117 -10.32 7.80 15.53
CA GLU A 117 -11.30 8.61 14.80
C GLU A 117 -10.88 8.85 13.34
N LYS A 118 -9.57 9.05 13.09
CA LYS A 118 -9.06 9.17 11.72
C LYS A 118 -9.23 7.86 10.96
N LEU A 119 -8.96 6.72 11.60
CA LEU A 119 -9.12 5.40 10.99
C LEU A 119 -10.59 5.12 10.62
N ASP A 120 -11.52 5.39 11.55
CA ASP A 120 -12.95 5.21 11.29
C ASP A 120 -13.47 6.14 10.19
N ARG A 121 -13.06 7.41 10.19
CA ARG A 121 -13.39 8.38 9.14
C ARG A 121 -12.80 7.99 7.79
N LEU A 122 -11.57 7.46 7.77
CA LEU A 122 -10.90 7.00 6.56
C LEU A 122 -11.67 5.83 5.94
N HIS A 123 -12.07 4.86 6.77
CA HIS A 123 -12.86 3.74 6.30
C HIS A 123 -14.20 4.18 5.70
N LEU A 124 -14.95 5.03 6.42
CA LEU A 124 -16.22 5.56 5.95
C LEU A 124 -16.05 6.30 4.62
N ALA A 125 -15.04 7.17 4.52
CA ALA A 125 -14.74 7.88 3.28
C ALA A 125 -14.40 6.93 2.13
N CYS A 126 -13.65 5.84 2.39
CA CYS A 126 -13.35 4.84 1.37
C CYS A 126 -14.62 4.12 0.87
N CYS A 127 -15.56 3.79 1.78
CA CYS A 127 -16.82 3.17 1.39
C CYS A 127 -17.69 4.12 0.55
N GLU A 128 -17.80 5.38 0.96
CA GLU A 128 -18.53 6.40 0.20
C GLU A 128 -17.92 6.60 -1.19
N MET A 129 -16.60 6.71 -1.27
CA MET A 129 -15.90 6.89 -2.55
C MET A 129 -15.99 5.67 -3.45
N GLN A 130 -16.03 4.45 -2.88
CA GLN A 130 -16.24 3.24 -3.67
C GLN A 130 -17.60 3.27 -4.35
N ASN A 131 -18.65 3.69 -3.66
CA ASN A 131 -19.98 3.84 -4.24
C ASN A 131 -19.99 4.92 -5.34
N GLU A 132 -19.38 6.10 -5.06
CA GLU A 132 -19.24 7.17 -6.07
C GLU A 132 -18.48 6.69 -7.32
N TYR A 133 -17.45 5.88 -7.14
CA TYR A 133 -16.64 5.30 -8.22
C TYR A 133 -17.40 4.25 -9.02
N ASP A 134 -18.14 3.39 -8.34
CA ASP A 134 -18.94 2.35 -8.98
C ASP A 134 -20.06 2.99 -9.81
N ASP A 135 -20.71 4.05 -9.33
CA ASP A 135 -21.71 4.82 -10.07
C ASP A 135 -21.12 5.51 -11.33
N LEU A 136 -19.86 5.98 -11.23
CA LEU A 136 -19.17 6.61 -12.36
C LEU A 136 -18.81 5.59 -13.46
N LEU A 137 -18.33 4.41 -13.06
CA LEU A 137 -17.88 3.37 -14.01
C LEU A 137 -19.02 2.50 -14.53
N PHE A 138 -20.06 2.28 -13.72
CA PHE A 138 -21.15 1.36 -13.99
C PHE A 138 -22.49 2.04 -13.72
N PRO A 139 -22.81 3.14 -14.44
CA PRO A 139 -24.07 3.85 -14.21
C PRO A 139 -25.23 2.89 -14.41
N VAL A 140 -26.01 2.66 -13.36
CA VAL A 140 -27.18 1.80 -13.40
C VAL A 140 -28.32 2.58 -14.03
N GLU A 141 -28.76 2.15 -15.22
CA GLU A 141 -29.99 2.68 -15.83
C GLU A 141 -31.21 2.11 -15.08
N GLY A 142 -31.79 2.88 -14.19
CA GLY A 142 -33.03 2.57 -13.47
C GLY A 142 -32.94 2.84 -11.98
N ASP A 143 -34.08 3.10 -11.34
CA ASP A 143 -34.22 3.24 -9.90
C ASP A 143 -33.98 1.90 -9.20
N ALA A 144 -32.71 1.50 -9.04
CA ALA A 144 -32.37 0.44 -8.12
C ALA A 144 -32.49 1.02 -6.72
N GLU A 145 -33.62 0.79 -6.04
CA GLU A 145 -33.71 0.98 -4.59
C GLU A 145 -32.70 0.04 -3.94
N TYR A 146 -31.48 0.51 -3.71
CA TYR A 146 -30.65 -0.08 -2.68
C TYR A 146 -31.34 0.21 -1.36
N ALA A 147 -31.86 -0.83 -0.71
CA ALA A 147 -32.38 -0.70 0.64
C ALA A 147 -31.22 -0.23 1.53
N ASP A 148 -31.31 1.02 1.96
CA ASP A 148 -30.50 1.53 3.06
C ASP A 148 -30.87 0.70 4.31
N GLU A 149 -30.21 -0.44 4.51
CA GLU A 149 -30.17 -1.02 5.83
C GLU A 149 -29.40 -0.03 6.70
N GLU A 150 -30.09 0.63 7.62
CA GLU A 150 -29.51 1.50 8.64
C GLU A 150 -28.70 0.62 9.62
N ASP A 151 -27.63 0.00 9.13
CA ASP A 151 -26.65 -0.65 9.98
C ASP A 151 -25.85 0.42 10.71
N GLU A 152 -25.69 0.25 12.03
CA GLU A 152 -24.80 1.10 12.80
C GLU A 152 -23.43 1.13 12.13
N PRO A 153 -22.80 2.33 11.94
CA PRO A 153 -21.55 2.45 11.22
C PRO A 153 -20.49 1.55 11.88
N PHE A 154 -20.00 0.59 11.11
CA PHE A 154 -18.99 -0.35 11.56
C PHE A 154 -17.72 0.39 11.98
N ARG A 155 -17.26 0.20 13.20
CA ARG A 155 -16.06 0.83 13.73
C ARG A 155 -14.85 -0.06 13.55
N TRP A 156 -14.09 0.20 12.52
CA TRP A 156 -12.84 -0.50 12.22
C TRP A 156 -11.83 -0.40 13.35
N SER A 157 -11.73 0.75 14.00
CA SER A 157 -10.81 0.95 15.11
C SER A 157 -11.08 -0.03 16.25
N ALA A 158 -12.35 -0.24 16.60
CA ALA A 158 -12.74 -1.16 17.66
C ALA A 158 -12.42 -2.62 17.33
N MET A 159 -12.62 -3.03 16.07
CA MET A 159 -12.27 -4.38 15.62
C MET A 159 -10.75 -4.57 15.52
N PHE A 160 -10.06 -3.65 14.85
CA PHE A 160 -8.62 -3.77 14.59
C PHE A 160 -7.80 -3.85 15.88
N TRP A 161 -8.17 -3.05 16.89
CA TRP A 161 -7.49 -3.06 18.18
C TRP A 161 -8.03 -4.13 19.16
N SER A 162 -8.83 -5.07 18.71
CA SER A 162 -9.22 -6.19 19.55
C SER A 162 -8.06 -7.19 19.68
N GLU A 163 -7.89 -7.74 20.88
CA GLU A 163 -6.88 -8.78 21.13
C GLU A 163 -7.09 -9.98 20.22
N ALA A 164 -8.34 -10.37 19.98
CA ALA A 164 -8.69 -11.48 19.11
C ALA A 164 -8.26 -11.22 17.66
N CYS A 165 -8.52 -10.02 17.11
CA CYS A 165 -8.14 -9.68 15.75
C CYS A 165 -6.61 -9.64 15.58
N LEU A 166 -5.88 -9.01 16.50
CA LEU A 166 -4.43 -8.93 16.44
C LEU A 166 -3.76 -10.30 16.58
N LYS A 167 -4.31 -11.18 17.42
CA LYS A 167 -3.84 -12.58 17.52
C LYS A 167 -4.07 -13.34 16.23
N ALA A 168 -5.29 -13.27 15.68
CA ALA A 168 -5.60 -13.92 14.41
C ALA A 168 -4.72 -13.41 13.26
N LEU A 169 -4.45 -12.09 13.20
CA LEU A 169 -3.58 -11.49 12.21
C LEU A 169 -2.13 -12.01 12.34
N THR A 170 -1.57 -11.99 13.54
CA THR A 170 -0.21 -12.46 13.78
C THR A 170 -0.07 -13.97 13.52
N GLU A 171 -1.06 -14.79 13.89
CA GLU A 171 -1.12 -16.22 13.56
C GLU A 171 -1.16 -16.42 12.04
N ARG A 172 -1.98 -15.64 11.33
CA ARG A 172 -2.05 -15.70 9.88
C ARG A 172 -0.70 -15.32 9.24
N LEU A 173 -0.05 -14.24 9.69
CA LEU A 173 1.26 -13.83 9.20
C LEU A 173 2.32 -14.89 9.44
N MET A 174 2.32 -15.55 10.62
CA MET A 174 3.24 -16.66 10.93
C MET A 174 2.99 -17.92 10.07
N SER A 175 1.79 -18.08 9.53
CA SER A 175 1.43 -19.19 8.64
C SER A 175 1.86 -18.99 7.18
N LEU A 176 2.24 -17.76 6.81
CA LEU A 176 2.73 -17.45 5.46
C LEU A 176 4.18 -17.90 5.28
N GLU A 177 4.62 -17.98 4.04
CA GLU A 177 6.03 -18.17 3.73
C GLU A 177 6.84 -17.00 4.26
N ILE A 178 7.92 -17.32 4.99
CA ILE A 178 8.78 -16.34 5.64
C ILE A 178 10.18 -16.44 5.07
N ASN A 179 10.63 -15.37 4.43
CA ASN A 179 11.93 -15.32 3.77
C ASN A 179 13.11 -15.21 4.74
N LYS A 180 12.86 -14.75 5.98
CA LYS A 180 13.91 -14.58 7.01
C LYS A 180 13.43 -15.15 8.35
N ASP A 181 14.26 -15.97 8.98
CA ASP A 181 13.91 -16.63 10.25
C ASP A 181 13.70 -15.64 11.41
N ASP A 182 14.39 -14.51 11.41
CA ASP A 182 14.23 -13.44 12.41
C ASP A 182 12.83 -12.81 12.38
N TRP A 183 12.18 -12.74 11.21
CA TRP A 183 10.81 -12.28 11.07
C TRP A 183 9.81 -13.18 11.83
N ARG A 184 10.00 -14.50 11.79
CA ARG A 184 9.18 -15.45 12.56
C ARG A 184 9.32 -15.22 14.06
N GLY A 185 10.53 -14.99 14.53
CA GLY A 185 10.83 -14.66 15.93
C GLY A 185 10.16 -13.35 16.35
N LEU A 186 10.23 -12.32 15.50
CA LEU A 186 9.59 -11.02 15.74
C LEU A 186 8.07 -11.17 15.84
N LEU A 187 7.42 -11.87 14.89
CA LEU A 187 5.98 -12.10 14.92
C LEU A 187 5.53 -12.87 16.16
N ALA A 188 6.30 -13.86 16.60
CA ALA A 188 6.01 -14.61 17.82
C ALA A 188 6.14 -13.74 19.08
N ASP A 189 7.14 -12.85 19.14
CA ASP A 189 7.29 -11.89 20.24
C ASP A 189 6.13 -10.89 20.26
N VAL A 190 5.77 -10.32 19.12
CA VAL A 190 4.62 -9.43 19.00
C VAL A 190 3.34 -10.14 19.43
N HIS A 191 3.09 -11.37 18.94
CA HIS A 191 1.92 -12.16 19.31
C HIS A 191 1.80 -12.37 20.82
N ALA A 192 2.90 -12.74 21.46
CA ALA A 192 2.93 -12.95 22.92
C ALA A 192 2.66 -11.67 23.72
N ARG A 193 3.04 -10.52 23.18
CA ARG A 193 2.95 -9.21 23.86
C ARG A 193 1.71 -8.39 23.47
N ILE A 194 0.80 -8.91 22.66
CA ILE A 194 -0.42 -8.19 22.24
C ILE A 194 -1.15 -7.55 23.43
N PRO A 195 -1.43 -8.25 24.57
CA PRO A 195 -2.12 -7.62 25.69
C PRO A 195 -1.36 -6.42 26.31
N GLU A 196 -0.02 -6.52 26.41
CA GLU A 196 0.83 -5.42 26.88
C GLU A 196 0.79 -4.23 25.90
N LEU A 197 0.94 -4.51 24.60
CA LEU A 197 0.93 -3.48 23.55
C LEU A 197 -0.42 -2.75 23.50
N LEU A 198 -1.53 -3.48 23.63
CA LEU A 198 -2.86 -2.87 23.70
C LEU A 198 -3.04 -1.99 24.95
N ALA A 199 -2.52 -2.42 26.10
CA ALA A 199 -2.58 -1.61 27.34
C ALA A 199 -1.78 -0.30 27.19
N ARG A 200 -0.73 -0.29 26.38
CA ARG A 200 0.13 0.87 26.11
C ARG A 200 -0.22 1.63 24.83
N ARG A 201 -1.32 1.29 24.20
CA ARG A 201 -1.73 1.88 22.92
C ARG A 201 -1.67 3.42 22.91
N ALA A 202 -2.09 4.06 24.02
CA ALA A 202 -2.06 5.52 24.14
C ALA A 202 -0.64 6.12 24.11
N ASP A 203 0.40 5.31 24.37
CA ASP A 203 1.80 5.77 24.32
C ASP A 203 2.29 5.94 22.86
N PHE A 204 1.60 5.33 21.89
CA PHE A 204 1.99 5.29 20.47
C PHE A 204 1.11 6.17 19.56
N LEU A 205 0.05 6.74 20.10
CA LEU A 205 -0.93 7.58 19.39
C LEU A 205 -0.83 9.03 19.82
#